data_aaca8985cc450f3cd7a5df9b9261298f
#
_entry.id   aaca8985cc450f3cd7a5df9b9261298f
#
_cell.length_a   1.000
_cell.length_b   1.000
_cell.length_c   1.000
_cell.angle_alpha   90.00
_cell.angle_beta   90.00
_cell.angle_gamma   90.00
#
_symmetry.space_group_name_H-M   'P 1'
#
loop_
_entity.id
_entity.type
_entity.pdbx_description
1 polymer ?
#
loop_
_entity_poly.entity_id
_entity_poly.type
_entity_poly.pdbx_seq_one_letter_code
_entity_poly.pdbx_strand_id
1 'polypeptide(L)'
;HGASLPASSIRLPCLLENSDMRIKRKTLVGRIDDKGNLIAPLQLLGDFCNLNKGRSVIIRIEVQPQEASEKLRNYVFGYVVPEMQRILHDNGEDYTREQTFNYLKSLCPVFLDEEYLGDGKWKKRKKEWEELDVAEAVEFCAWVQRLASIEFNQVIQDPQ
;
A
#
# COMPACT_ATOMS: atom_id res chain seq x y z
N HIS A 1 19.92 -69.18 7.57
CA HIS A 1 20.36 -68.29 6.52
C HIS A 1 19.59 -66.99 6.59
N GLY A 2 20.03 -66.07 7.47
CA GLY A 2 19.45 -64.74 7.61
C GLY A 2 20.26 -63.76 6.77
N ALA A 3 19.70 -63.28 5.66
CA ALA A 3 20.21 -62.06 5.03
C ALA A 3 19.72 -60.87 5.81
N SER A 4 20.59 -60.32 6.67
CA SER A 4 20.33 -59.01 7.29
C SER A 4 20.54 -57.95 6.21
N LEU A 5 19.45 -57.31 5.79
CA LEU A 5 19.49 -56.09 5.01
C LEU A 5 20.19 -55.01 5.86
N PRO A 6 21.20 -54.32 5.36
CA PRO A 6 21.73 -53.17 6.06
C PRO A 6 20.62 -52.14 6.15
N ALA A 7 20.32 -51.76 7.37
CA ALA A 7 19.52 -50.60 7.58
C ALA A 7 20.25 -49.43 6.90
N SER A 8 19.79 -49.03 5.73
CA SER A 8 20.18 -47.75 5.15
C SER A 8 19.69 -46.70 6.13
N SER A 9 20.62 -46.27 6.97
CA SER A 9 20.40 -45.06 7.77
C SER A 9 20.18 -43.93 6.78
N ILE A 10 18.92 -43.62 6.56
CA ILE A 10 18.55 -42.35 5.99
C ILE A 10 19.04 -41.32 7.00
N ARG A 11 20.28 -40.85 6.80
CA ARG A 11 20.70 -39.62 7.44
C ARG A 11 19.74 -38.55 6.92
N LEU A 12 18.73 -38.21 7.71
CA LEU A 12 18.06 -36.93 7.58
C LEU A 12 19.21 -35.90 7.52
N PRO A 13 19.28 -35.09 6.47
CA PRO A 13 20.24 -34.02 6.46
C PRO A 13 20.00 -33.25 7.76
N CYS A 14 21.04 -33.14 8.57
CA CYS A 14 21.05 -32.29 9.73
C CYS A 14 20.29 -31.03 9.37
N LEU A 15 19.32 -30.70 10.17
CA LEU A 15 18.72 -29.38 10.20
C LEU A 15 19.88 -28.39 10.21
N LEU A 16 20.26 -27.96 9.01
CA LEU A 16 21.21 -26.91 8.82
C LEU A 16 20.65 -25.72 9.59
N GLU A 17 21.44 -25.35 10.55
CA GLU A 17 21.31 -24.20 11.40
C GLU A 17 20.54 -23.08 10.73
N ASN A 18 19.54 -22.61 11.45
CA ASN A 18 18.62 -21.53 11.16
C ASN A 18 19.27 -20.16 10.92
N SER A 19 20.46 -20.10 10.36
CA SER A 19 21.17 -18.84 10.17
C SER A 19 20.79 -18.07 8.90
N ASP A 20 19.92 -18.60 8.03
CA ASP A 20 19.65 -17.95 6.76
C ASP A 20 18.15 -17.85 6.36
N MET A 21 17.25 -17.80 7.35
CA MET A 21 15.84 -17.47 7.10
C MET A 21 15.59 -15.96 6.94
N ARG A 22 16.62 -15.19 6.62
CA ARG A 22 16.41 -13.81 6.21
C ARG A 22 15.71 -13.79 4.86
N ILE A 23 14.50 -13.26 4.84
CA ILE A 23 13.77 -13.01 3.60
C ILE A 23 14.65 -12.12 2.73
N LYS A 24 15.23 -12.68 1.67
CA LYS A 24 16.00 -11.90 0.71
C LYS A 24 15.01 -11.15 -0.17
N ARG A 25 14.97 -9.83 -0.04
CA ARG A 25 14.16 -8.95 -0.87
C ARG A 25 15.06 -8.20 -1.83
N LYS A 26 14.63 -8.07 -3.07
CA LYS A 26 15.21 -7.19 -4.06
C LYS A 26 14.12 -6.30 -4.62
N THR A 27 14.27 -5.01 -4.45
CA THR A 27 13.38 -4.03 -5.08
C THR A 27 14.03 -3.54 -6.35
N LEU A 28 13.29 -3.61 -7.45
CA LEU A 28 13.68 -3.03 -8.73
C LEU A 28 12.68 -1.95 -9.06
N VAL A 29 13.19 -0.77 -9.39
CA VAL A 29 12.37 0.35 -9.83
C VAL A 29 12.48 0.43 -11.35
N GLY A 30 11.34 0.52 -12.02
CA GLY A 30 11.24 0.69 -13.45
C GLY A 30 10.15 1.69 -13.79
N ARG A 31 9.94 1.94 -15.06
CA ARG A 31 8.82 2.72 -15.57
C ARG A 31 8.13 1.97 -16.71
N ILE A 32 6.88 2.25 -16.91
CA ILE A 32 6.13 1.80 -18.09
C ILE A 32 6.14 2.97 -19.07
N ASP A 33 6.58 2.71 -20.32
CA ASP A 33 6.55 3.72 -21.37
C ASP A 33 5.14 3.90 -21.96
N ASP A 34 4.98 4.90 -22.83
CA ASP A 34 3.68 5.21 -23.45
C ASP A 34 3.15 4.08 -24.35
N LYS A 35 3.98 3.09 -24.66
CA LYS A 35 3.62 1.91 -25.46
C LYS A 35 3.29 0.69 -24.59
N GLY A 36 3.35 0.84 -23.26
CA GLY A 36 3.10 -0.24 -22.30
C GLY A 36 4.31 -1.14 -22.04
N ASN A 37 5.53 -0.78 -22.45
CA ASN A 37 6.72 -1.58 -22.21
C ASN A 37 7.33 -1.23 -20.84
N LEU A 38 7.70 -2.26 -20.08
CA LEU A 38 8.44 -2.08 -18.84
C LEU A 38 9.91 -1.77 -19.12
N ILE A 39 10.36 -0.59 -18.71
CA ILE A 39 11.77 -0.19 -18.73
C ILE A 39 12.31 -0.34 -17.31
N ALA A 40 13.09 -1.38 -17.07
CA ALA A 40 13.66 -1.69 -15.76
C ALA A 40 15.08 -2.28 -15.93
N PRO A 41 15.92 -2.24 -14.88
CA PRO A 41 17.26 -2.83 -14.93
C PRO A 41 17.19 -4.36 -14.86
N LEU A 42 16.77 -5.00 -15.95
CA LEU A 42 16.53 -6.45 -16.05
C LEU A 42 17.77 -7.29 -15.74
N GLN A 43 18.96 -6.74 -15.93
CA GLN A 43 20.21 -7.41 -15.57
C GLN A 43 20.27 -7.69 -14.06
N LEU A 44 19.86 -6.73 -13.23
CA LEU A 44 19.80 -6.92 -11.78
C LEU A 44 18.80 -8.00 -11.36
N LEU A 45 17.72 -8.15 -12.12
CA LEU A 45 16.77 -9.25 -11.91
C LEU A 45 17.42 -10.59 -12.28
N GLY A 46 18.14 -10.66 -13.42
CA GLY A 46 18.86 -11.84 -13.85
C GLY A 46 19.91 -12.28 -12.82
N ASP A 47 20.67 -11.34 -12.28
CA ASP A 47 21.68 -11.62 -11.25
C ASP A 47 21.02 -12.17 -9.97
N PHE A 48 19.93 -11.58 -9.54
CA PHE A 48 19.15 -12.05 -8.38
C PHE A 48 18.63 -13.48 -8.60
N CYS A 49 18.11 -13.77 -9.79
CA CYS A 49 17.62 -15.10 -10.15
C CYS A 49 18.77 -16.12 -10.18
N ASN A 50 19.94 -15.74 -10.71
CA ASN A 50 21.12 -16.59 -10.75
C ASN A 50 21.62 -16.96 -9.35
N LEU A 51 21.59 -16.01 -8.41
CA LEU A 51 21.98 -16.22 -7.02
C LEU A 51 21.00 -17.11 -6.25
N ASN A 52 19.76 -17.25 -6.74
CA ASN A 52 18.69 -17.96 -6.06
C ASN A 52 18.12 -19.12 -6.89
N LYS A 53 18.96 -19.76 -7.71
CA LYS A 53 18.56 -20.92 -8.52
C LYS A 53 17.92 -22.02 -7.66
N GLY A 54 16.85 -22.60 -8.17
CA GLY A 54 16.13 -23.70 -7.50
C GLY A 54 15.22 -23.26 -6.35
N ARG A 55 15.11 -21.96 -6.07
CA ARG A 55 14.19 -21.42 -5.05
C ARG A 55 12.91 -20.88 -5.69
N SER A 56 11.79 -21.05 -5.01
CA SER A 56 10.55 -20.35 -5.37
C SER A 56 10.67 -18.89 -4.98
N VAL A 57 10.15 -18.00 -5.83
CA VAL A 57 10.15 -16.55 -5.62
C VAL A 57 8.75 -16.00 -5.75
N ILE A 58 8.47 -14.94 -5.02
CA ILE A 58 7.26 -14.15 -5.17
C ILE A 58 7.67 -12.85 -5.86
N ILE A 59 7.05 -12.55 -6.99
CA ILE A 59 7.22 -11.28 -7.69
C ILE A 59 6.00 -10.42 -7.39
N ARG A 60 6.24 -9.24 -6.81
CA ARG A 60 5.22 -8.23 -6.57
C ARG A 60 5.48 -7.05 -7.50
N ILE A 61 4.46 -6.68 -8.25
CA ILE A 61 4.50 -5.51 -9.13
C ILE A 61 3.51 -4.51 -8.57
N GLU A 62 4.00 -3.33 -8.24
CA GLU A 62 3.20 -2.23 -7.70
C GLU A 62 3.44 -1.00 -8.58
N VAL A 63 2.38 -0.29 -8.92
CA VAL A 63 2.52 1.03 -9.53
C VAL A 63 2.90 1.99 -8.41
N GLN A 64 4.05 2.66 -8.56
CA GLN A 64 4.41 3.72 -7.63
C GLN A 64 3.40 4.85 -7.76
N PRO A 65 2.65 5.18 -6.70
CA PRO A 65 1.78 6.35 -6.75
C PRO A 65 2.65 7.57 -7.02
N GLN A 66 2.22 8.43 -7.94
CA GLN A 66 2.77 9.76 -8.04
C GLN A 66 2.43 10.46 -6.72
N GLU A 67 3.43 10.66 -5.86
CA GLU A 67 3.22 11.30 -4.56
C GLU A 67 2.38 12.57 -4.75
N ALA A 68 1.31 12.66 -3.96
CA ALA A 68 0.51 13.86 -3.93
C ALA A 68 1.44 15.04 -3.68
N SER A 69 1.40 16.04 -4.56
CA SER A 69 2.33 17.17 -4.47
C SER A 69 2.30 17.75 -3.05
N GLU A 70 3.42 18.23 -2.58
CA GLU A 70 3.52 18.89 -1.27
C GLU A 70 2.45 19.99 -1.10
N LYS A 71 2.14 20.70 -2.17
CA LYS A 71 1.06 21.69 -2.19
C LYS A 71 -0.30 21.08 -1.87
N LEU A 72 -0.63 19.93 -2.45
CA LEU A 72 -1.88 19.25 -2.21
C LEU A 72 -1.95 18.72 -0.77
N ARG A 73 -0.86 18.14 -0.27
CA ARG A 73 -0.75 17.72 1.12
C ARG A 73 -0.96 18.90 2.09
N ASN A 74 -0.30 20.03 1.84
CA ASN A 74 -0.46 21.23 2.65
C ASN A 74 -1.87 21.79 2.59
N TYR A 75 -2.53 21.74 1.44
CA TYR A 75 -3.93 22.12 1.31
C TYR A 75 -4.84 21.21 2.13
N VAL A 76 -4.68 19.89 2.03
CA VAL A 76 -5.51 18.93 2.77
C VAL A 76 -5.34 19.09 4.27
N PHE A 77 -4.11 19.00 4.77
CA PHE A 77 -3.85 19.01 6.21
C PHE A 77 -3.79 20.41 6.84
N GLY A 78 -3.52 21.43 6.03
CA GLY A 78 -3.48 22.82 6.48
C GLY A 78 -4.80 23.56 6.34
N TYR A 79 -5.72 23.07 5.50
CA TYR A 79 -7.00 23.77 5.27
C TYR A 79 -8.21 22.83 5.32
N VAL A 80 -8.28 21.79 4.47
CA VAL A 80 -9.49 20.94 4.34
C VAL A 80 -9.83 20.23 5.66
N VAL A 81 -8.85 19.58 6.27
CA VAL A 81 -9.05 18.87 7.55
C VAL A 81 -9.38 19.84 8.69
N PRO A 82 -8.67 20.96 8.89
CA PRO A 82 -9.06 21.97 9.87
C PRO A 82 -10.46 22.56 9.67
N GLU A 83 -10.86 22.84 8.43
CA GLU A 83 -12.22 23.32 8.14
C GLU A 83 -13.27 22.26 8.49
N MET A 84 -13.02 21.00 8.14
CA MET A 84 -13.93 19.93 8.51
C MET A 84 -13.96 19.71 10.02
N GLN A 85 -12.82 19.85 10.73
CA GLN A 85 -12.78 19.83 12.19
C GLN A 85 -13.68 20.92 12.79
N ARG A 86 -13.60 22.15 12.25
CA ARG A 86 -14.46 23.25 12.68
C ARG A 86 -15.94 22.93 12.46
N ILE A 87 -16.28 22.42 11.28
CA ILE A 87 -17.66 22.03 10.95
C ILE A 87 -18.19 20.96 11.90
N LEU A 88 -17.40 19.93 12.20
CA LEU A 88 -17.75 18.88 13.14
C LEU A 88 -17.93 19.44 14.56
N HIS A 89 -17.04 20.33 15.00
CA HIS A 89 -17.15 21.00 16.31
C HIS A 89 -18.44 21.82 16.42
N ASP A 90 -18.81 22.59 15.40
CA ASP A 90 -20.03 23.35 15.34
C ASP A 90 -21.31 22.46 15.39
N ASN A 91 -21.16 21.18 15.05
CA ASN A 91 -22.22 20.18 15.13
C ASN A 91 -22.11 19.26 16.38
N GLY A 92 -21.27 19.63 17.35
CA GLY A 92 -21.18 18.96 18.64
C GLY A 92 -20.15 17.83 18.75
N GLU A 93 -19.31 17.65 17.73
CA GLU A 93 -18.25 16.64 17.72
C GLU A 93 -16.90 17.27 18.03
N ASP A 94 -16.31 16.89 19.15
CA ASP A 94 -15.02 17.44 19.61
C ASP A 94 -13.86 16.54 19.19
N TYR A 95 -13.54 16.58 17.89
CA TYR A 95 -12.46 15.80 17.32
C TYR A 95 -11.16 16.62 17.21
N THR A 96 -10.03 15.97 17.49
CA THR A 96 -8.72 16.49 17.11
C THR A 96 -8.55 16.44 15.59
N ARG A 97 -7.52 17.10 15.03
CA ARG A 97 -7.20 17.03 13.59
C ARG A 97 -6.99 15.59 13.14
N GLU A 98 -6.25 14.81 13.91
CA GLU A 98 -6.00 13.41 13.61
C GLU A 98 -7.29 12.59 13.63
N GLN A 99 -8.12 12.77 14.62
CA GLN A 99 -9.42 12.11 14.71
C GLN A 99 -10.34 12.51 13.55
N THR A 100 -10.34 13.79 13.18
CA THR A 100 -11.09 14.29 12.02
C THR A 100 -10.61 13.61 10.74
N PHE A 101 -9.31 13.55 10.50
CA PHE A 101 -8.77 12.87 9.32
C PHE A 101 -9.11 11.38 9.33
N ASN A 102 -8.95 10.69 10.45
CA ASN A 102 -9.30 9.28 10.59
C ASN A 102 -10.81 9.02 10.35
N TYR A 103 -11.66 9.93 10.81
CA TYR A 103 -13.10 9.89 10.54
C TYR A 103 -13.38 10.00 9.04
N LEU A 104 -12.81 11.00 8.36
CA LEU A 104 -12.95 11.18 6.92
C LEU A 104 -12.40 9.98 6.14
N LYS A 105 -11.22 9.51 6.50
CA LYS A 105 -10.60 8.32 5.93
C LYS A 105 -11.47 7.06 6.08
N SER A 106 -12.20 6.96 7.19
CA SER A 106 -13.08 5.82 7.44
C SER A 106 -14.29 5.76 6.51
N LEU A 107 -14.76 6.91 6.06
CA LEU A 107 -15.95 7.05 5.23
C LEU A 107 -15.65 7.18 3.74
N CYS A 108 -14.49 7.72 3.38
CA CYS A 108 -14.17 8.01 1.98
C CYS A 108 -13.78 6.74 1.21
N PRO A 109 -14.47 6.45 0.09
CA PRO A 109 -14.17 5.27 -0.73
C PRO A 109 -12.76 5.25 -1.32
N VAL A 110 -12.12 6.40 -1.51
CA VAL A 110 -10.76 6.54 -2.05
C VAL A 110 -9.72 5.77 -1.23
N PHE A 111 -9.94 5.64 0.09
CA PHE A 111 -9.06 4.90 0.98
C PHE A 111 -9.35 3.39 1.03
N LEU A 112 -10.40 2.92 0.36
CA LEU A 112 -10.70 1.50 0.30
C LEU A 112 -9.87 0.83 -0.78
N ASP A 113 -9.24 -0.27 -0.43
CA ASP A 113 -8.41 -1.08 -1.31
C ASP A 113 -8.66 -2.56 -1.06
N GLU A 114 -8.27 -3.39 -2.01
CA GLU A 114 -8.37 -4.83 -1.90
C GLU A 114 -6.99 -5.44 -2.14
N GLU A 115 -6.50 -6.18 -1.16
CA GLU A 115 -5.25 -6.92 -1.24
C GLU A 115 -5.53 -8.37 -1.65
N TYR A 116 -4.89 -8.81 -2.72
CA TYR A 116 -4.97 -10.20 -3.15
C TYR A 116 -4.04 -11.08 -2.29
N LEU A 117 -4.63 -12.06 -1.61
CA LEU A 117 -3.91 -12.96 -0.71
C LEU A 117 -3.48 -14.29 -1.37
N GLY A 118 -3.81 -14.49 -2.64
CA GLY A 118 -3.63 -15.77 -3.33
C GLY A 118 -4.89 -16.66 -3.28
N ASP A 119 -4.89 -17.72 -4.07
CA ASP A 119 -5.99 -18.71 -4.13
C ASP A 119 -7.38 -18.11 -4.34
N GLY A 120 -7.47 -16.99 -5.08
CA GLY A 120 -8.75 -16.31 -5.32
C GLY A 120 -9.28 -15.53 -4.12
N LYS A 121 -8.50 -15.37 -3.05
CA LYS A 121 -8.93 -14.65 -1.84
C LYS A 121 -8.47 -13.19 -1.88
N TRP A 122 -9.40 -12.30 -1.55
CA TRP A 122 -9.18 -10.87 -1.44
C TRP A 122 -9.46 -10.39 -0.01
N LYS A 123 -8.66 -9.48 0.49
CA LYS A 123 -8.84 -8.83 1.78
C LYS A 123 -9.02 -7.34 1.59
N LYS A 124 -10.12 -6.81 2.12
CA LYS A 124 -10.31 -5.35 2.19
C LYS A 124 -9.31 -4.75 3.16
N ARG A 125 -8.63 -3.69 2.72
CA ARG A 125 -7.74 -2.89 3.54
C ARG A 125 -8.04 -1.40 3.33
N LYS A 126 -7.47 -0.58 4.20
CA LYS A 126 -7.47 0.88 4.01
C LYS A 126 -6.08 1.34 3.60
N LYS A 127 -6.03 2.21 2.60
CA LYS A 127 -4.80 2.91 2.22
C LYS A 127 -4.41 3.92 3.29
N GLU A 128 -3.11 4.19 3.39
CA GLU A 128 -2.62 5.38 4.08
C GLU A 128 -2.56 6.57 3.10
N TRP A 129 -2.42 7.78 3.64
CA TRP A 129 -2.33 8.99 2.79
C TRP A 129 -1.20 8.91 1.77
N GLU A 130 -0.06 8.36 2.18
CA GLU A 130 1.14 8.20 1.38
C GLU A 130 0.98 7.19 0.22
N GLU A 131 -0.07 6.40 0.25
CA GLU A 131 -0.41 5.44 -0.80
C GLU A 131 -1.37 6.01 -1.85
N LEU A 132 -1.90 7.22 -1.63
CA LEU A 132 -2.76 7.90 -2.59
C LEU A 132 -1.93 8.50 -3.71
N ASP A 133 -2.39 8.34 -4.94
CA ASP A 133 -1.90 9.12 -6.06
C ASP A 133 -2.53 10.54 -6.09
N VAL A 134 -2.03 11.39 -7.00
CA VAL A 134 -2.53 12.77 -7.13
C VAL A 134 -4.03 12.80 -7.43
N ALA A 135 -4.52 11.93 -8.32
CA ALA A 135 -5.93 11.90 -8.70
C ALA A 135 -6.82 11.46 -7.53
N GLU A 136 -6.40 10.45 -6.78
CA GLU A 136 -7.09 9.97 -5.57
C GLU A 136 -7.10 11.04 -4.47
N ALA A 137 -5.99 11.78 -4.29
CA ALA A 137 -5.93 12.85 -3.30
C ALA A 137 -6.82 14.05 -3.68
N VAL A 138 -6.92 14.39 -4.98
CA VAL A 138 -7.87 15.40 -5.47
C VAL A 138 -9.32 14.91 -5.30
N GLU A 139 -9.60 13.65 -5.58
CA GLU A 139 -10.93 13.07 -5.38
C GLU A 139 -11.32 13.07 -3.91
N PHE A 140 -10.39 12.78 -3.00
CA PHE A 140 -10.62 12.92 -1.56
C PHE A 140 -11.04 14.34 -1.18
N CYS A 141 -10.35 15.38 -1.67
CA CYS A 141 -10.74 16.77 -1.42
C CYS A 141 -12.16 17.06 -1.91
N ALA A 142 -12.47 16.68 -3.14
CA ALA A 142 -13.80 16.87 -3.73
C ALA A 142 -14.88 16.11 -2.94
N TRP A 143 -14.56 14.92 -2.46
CA TRP A 143 -15.47 14.12 -1.63
C TRP A 143 -15.75 14.82 -0.28
N VAL A 144 -14.71 15.35 0.40
CA VAL A 144 -14.88 16.08 1.67
C VAL A 144 -15.71 17.34 1.46
N GLN A 145 -15.48 18.08 0.38
CA GLN A 145 -16.28 19.25 0.02
C GLN A 145 -17.77 18.90 -0.17
N ARG A 146 -18.04 17.80 -0.89
CA ARG A 146 -19.42 17.30 -1.05
C ARG A 146 -20.03 16.87 0.28
N LEU A 147 -19.27 16.17 1.14
CA LEU A 147 -19.73 15.78 2.47
C LEU A 147 -20.12 17.00 3.31
N ALA A 148 -19.25 18.02 3.35
CA ALA A 148 -19.51 19.25 4.07
C ALA A 148 -20.78 19.96 3.56
N SER A 149 -20.98 19.99 2.24
CA SER A 149 -22.14 20.63 1.63
C SER A 149 -23.44 19.85 1.88
N ILE A 150 -23.43 18.53 1.73
CA ILE A 150 -24.63 17.71 1.80
C ILE A 150 -25.07 17.47 3.25
N GLU A 151 -24.12 17.09 4.12
CA GLU A 151 -24.45 16.68 5.49
C GLU A 151 -24.49 17.86 6.46
N PHE A 152 -23.72 18.92 6.20
CA PHE A 152 -23.55 20.03 7.14
C PHE A 152 -23.99 21.37 6.57
N ASN A 153 -24.38 21.44 5.31
CA ASN A 153 -24.75 22.70 4.62
C ASN A 153 -23.62 23.76 4.72
N GLN A 154 -22.39 23.35 4.64
CA GLN A 154 -21.19 24.17 4.74
C GLN A 154 -20.36 24.08 3.45
N VAL A 155 -19.66 25.16 3.10
CA VAL A 155 -18.81 25.21 1.90
C VAL A 155 -17.35 25.24 2.31
N ILE A 156 -16.57 24.27 1.86
CA ILE A 156 -15.11 24.30 1.91
C ILE A 156 -14.63 24.78 0.54
N GLN A 157 -13.92 25.91 0.52
CA GLN A 157 -13.50 26.55 -0.73
C GLN A 157 -12.36 25.79 -1.40
N ASP A 158 -12.30 25.89 -2.73
CA ASP A 158 -11.16 25.41 -3.50
C ASP A 158 -9.89 26.22 -3.21
N PRO A 159 -8.71 25.61 -3.36
CA PRO A 159 -7.45 26.34 -3.27
C PRO A 159 -7.40 27.42 -4.36
N GLN A 160 -7.11 28.64 -3.97
CA GLN A 160 -6.84 29.74 -4.90
C GLN A 160 -5.42 29.70 -5.44
#